data_be45bc3db0ec756353c428bb797dd6d5
#
_entry.id   be45bc3db0ec756353c428bb797dd6d5
#
_cell.length_a   1.000
_cell.length_b   1.000
_cell.length_c   1.000
_cell.angle_alpha   90.00
_cell.angle_beta   90.00
_cell.angle_gamma   90.00
#
_symmetry.space_group_name_H-M   'P 1'
#
loop_
_entity.id
_entity.type
_entity.pdbx_description
1 polymer ?
#
loop_
_entity_poly.entity_id
_entity_poly.type
_entity_poly.pdbx_seq_one_letter_code
_entity_poly.pdbx_strand_id
1 'polypeptide(L)' 'MTLIDFDKKELHDIYSSLQYTRLEIGFENKSEEELYDRLTKLMDKVAKLRQVCDCQEK' A
#
# COMPACT_ATOMS: atom_id res chain seq x y z
N MET A 1 15.30 -11.88 -1.44
CA MET A 1 13.91 -11.63 -1.84
C MET A 1 13.74 -10.18 -2.25
N THR A 2 13.15 -9.96 -3.38
CA THR A 2 13.02 -8.61 -3.90
C THR A 2 11.56 -8.26 -4.09
N LEU A 3 11.23 -7.00 -3.83
CA LEU A 3 9.89 -6.50 -4.07
C LEU A 3 9.61 -6.27 -5.54
N ILE A 4 10.61 -6.51 -6.36
CA ILE A 4 10.50 -6.32 -7.79
C ILE A 4 9.66 -7.40 -8.45
N ASP A 5 9.37 -8.47 -7.73
CA ASP A 5 8.58 -9.56 -8.27
C ASP A 5 7.12 -9.19 -8.52
N PHE A 6 6.67 -8.09 -7.97
CA PHE A 6 5.30 -7.65 -8.18
C PHE A 6 5.19 -6.87 -9.49
N ASP A 7 4.19 -7.20 -10.29
CA ASP A 7 3.93 -6.40 -11.47
C ASP A 7 2.97 -5.26 -11.13
N LYS A 8 2.66 -4.44 -12.12
CA LYS A 8 1.82 -3.26 -11.93
C LYS A 8 0.44 -3.59 -11.39
N LYS A 9 -0.16 -4.64 -11.92
CA LYS A 9 -1.50 -5.03 -11.50
C LYS A 9 -1.50 -5.47 -10.06
N GLU A 10 -0.49 -6.23 -9.68
CA GLU A 10 -0.39 -6.71 -8.31
C GLU A 10 -0.19 -5.56 -7.35
N LEU A 11 0.64 -4.61 -7.71
CA LEU A 11 0.86 -3.43 -6.87
C LEU A 11 -0.42 -2.62 -6.73
N HIS A 12 -1.16 -2.50 -7.82
CA HIS A 12 -2.42 -1.78 -7.78
C HIS A 12 -3.42 -2.48 -6.86
N ASP A 13 -3.49 -3.80 -6.94
CA ASP A 13 -4.39 -4.56 -6.11
C ASP A 13 -4.03 -4.45 -4.64
N ILE A 14 -2.73 -4.50 -4.34
CA ILE A 14 -2.27 -4.34 -2.97
C ILE A 14 -2.65 -2.95 -2.45
N TYR A 15 -2.40 -1.93 -3.24
CA TYR A 15 -2.71 -0.57 -2.85
C TYR A 15 -4.20 -0.41 -2.58
N SER A 16 -5.04 -0.91 -3.48
CA SER A 16 -6.48 -0.82 -3.33
C SER A 16 -6.96 -1.55 -2.07
N SER A 17 -6.40 -2.72 -1.81
CA SER A 17 -6.77 -3.49 -0.63
C SER A 17 -6.40 -2.74 0.65
N LEU A 18 -5.23 -2.14 0.67
CA LEU A 18 -4.79 -1.36 1.83
C LEU A 18 -5.68 -0.15 2.03
N GLN A 19 -6.07 0.49 0.94
CA GLN A 19 -6.94 1.65 1.01
C GLN A 19 -8.30 1.27 1.58
N TYR A 20 -8.86 0.17 1.12
CA TYR A 20 -10.12 -0.32 1.63
C TYR A 20 -10.06 -0.59 3.12
N THR A 21 -9.03 -1.31 3.53
CA THR A 21 -8.85 -1.64 4.93
C THR A 21 -8.73 -0.37 5.77
N ARG A 22 -7.99 0.59 5.26
CA ARG A 22 -7.79 1.85 5.98
C ARG A 22 -9.10 2.62 6.16
N LEU A 23 -9.94 2.60 5.14
CA LEU A 23 -11.22 3.30 5.21
C LEU A 23 -12.18 2.67 6.19
N GLU A 24 -12.02 1.37 6.47
CA GLU A 24 -12.88 0.66 7.38
C GLU A 24 -12.45 0.80 8.83
N ILE A 25 -11.30 1.36 9.08
CA ILE A 25 -10.82 1.55 10.44
C ILE A 25 -11.63 2.64 11.11
N GLY A 26 -12.15 2.35 12.32
CA GLY A 26 -13.03 3.27 13.01
C GLY A 26 -12.36 4.13 14.06
N PHE A 27 -11.09 3.93 14.33
CA PHE A 27 -10.34 4.70 15.34
C PHE A 27 -10.94 4.60 16.72
N GLU A 28 -11.50 3.46 17.06
CA GLU A 28 -12.13 3.29 18.34
C GLU A 28 -11.14 2.98 19.47
N ASN A 29 -9.95 2.54 19.12
CA ASN A 29 -8.92 2.24 20.11
C ASN A 29 -7.54 2.47 19.52
N LYS A 30 -6.53 2.35 20.38
CA LYS A 30 -5.15 2.61 19.96
C LYS A 30 -4.65 1.63 18.93
N SER A 31 -5.09 0.38 19.02
CA SER A 31 -4.67 -0.62 18.04
C SER A 31 -5.08 -0.22 16.64
N GLU A 32 -6.25 0.36 16.51
CA GLU A 32 -6.72 0.79 15.20
C GLU A 32 -5.93 1.99 14.69
N GLU A 33 -5.54 2.90 15.58
CA GLU A 33 -4.71 4.01 15.17
C GLU A 33 -3.36 3.54 14.68
N GLU A 34 -2.77 2.58 15.39
CA GLU A 34 -1.49 2.03 14.98
C GLU A 34 -1.58 1.29 13.64
N LEU A 35 -2.67 0.56 13.47
CA LEU A 35 -2.89 -0.14 12.21
C LEU A 35 -3.04 0.85 11.07
N TYR A 36 -3.80 1.91 11.29
CA TYR A 36 -3.98 2.94 10.27
C TYR A 36 -2.63 3.54 9.85
N ASP A 37 -1.79 3.83 10.83
CA ASP A 37 -0.48 4.39 10.55
C ASP A 37 0.38 3.42 9.73
N ARG A 38 0.36 2.14 10.09
CA ARG A 38 1.09 1.13 9.34
C ARG A 38 0.60 1.03 7.91
N LEU A 39 -0.72 1.03 7.75
CA LEU A 39 -1.30 0.94 6.42
C LEU A 39 -0.92 2.14 5.56
N THR A 40 -0.92 3.31 6.17
CA THR A 40 -0.52 4.52 5.47
C THR A 40 0.92 4.42 4.98
N LYS A 41 1.81 3.92 5.83
CA LYS A 41 3.21 3.76 5.46
C LYS A 41 3.39 2.72 4.37
N LEU A 42 2.64 1.62 4.46
CA LEU A 42 2.69 0.60 3.44
C LEU A 42 2.20 1.12 2.09
N MET A 43 1.12 1.89 2.13
CA MET A 43 0.59 2.48 0.91
C MET A 43 1.62 3.40 0.25
N ASP A 44 2.35 4.15 1.07
CA ASP A 44 3.39 5.02 0.55
C ASP A 44 4.48 4.21 -0.17
N LYS A 45 4.88 3.09 0.44
CA LYS A 45 5.89 2.23 -0.17
C LYS A 45 5.39 1.65 -1.48
N VAL A 46 4.16 1.18 -1.49
CA VAL A 46 3.58 0.60 -2.71
C VAL A 46 3.49 1.66 -3.81
N ALA A 47 3.11 2.86 -3.44
CA ALA A 47 3.01 3.95 -4.40
C ALA A 47 4.37 4.25 -5.03
N LYS A 48 5.43 4.22 -4.22
CA LYS A 48 6.77 4.46 -4.74
C LYS A 48 7.20 3.35 -5.68
N LEU A 49 6.86 2.11 -5.35
CA LEU A 49 7.18 0.99 -6.23
C LEU A 49 6.45 1.12 -7.56
N ARG A 50 5.21 1.57 -7.52
CA ARG A 50 4.44 1.76 -8.74
C ARG A 50 5.09 2.83 -9.62
N GLN A 51 5.58 3.88 -9.02
CA GLN A 51 6.25 4.93 -9.77
C GLN A 51 7.49 4.41 -10.47
N VAL A 52 8.26 3.59 -9.77
CA VAL A 52 9.46 3.00 -10.36
C VAL A 52 9.09 2.12 -11.55
N CYS A 53 8.05 1.33 -11.41
CA CYS A 53 7.60 0.49 -12.50
C CYS A 53 7.17 1.31 -13.71
N ASP A 54 6.46 2.41 -13.46
CA ASP A 54 6.03 3.28 -14.55
C ASP A 54 7.22 3.88 -15.28
N CYS A 55 8.23 4.28 -14.54
CA CYS A 55 9.43 4.83 -15.15
C CYS A 55 10.15 3.80 -16.00
N GLN A 56 10.15 2.57 -15.57
CA GLN A 56 10.83 1.50 -16.31
C GLN A 56 10.13 1.12 -17.59
N GLU A 57 8.85 1.40 -17.67
CA GLU A 57 8.08 1.04 -18.85
C GLU A 57 8.31 1.97 -20.03
N LYS A 58 8.96 3.06 -19.78
CA LYS A 58 9.32 3.93 -20.88
C LYS A 58 10.51 3.38 -21.64
#